data_264f96fbb89fdebccf54e767a55802b4
#
_entry.id   264f96fbb89fdebccf54e767a55802b4
#
_cell.length_a   1.000
_cell.length_b   1.000
_cell.length_c   1.000
_cell.angle_alpha   90.00
_cell.angle_beta   90.00
_cell.angle_gamma   90.00
#
_symmetry.space_group_name_H-M   'P 1'
#
loop_
_entity.id
_entity.type
_entity.pdbx_description
1 polymer ?
#
loop_
_entity_poly.entity_id
_entity_poly.type
_entity_poly.pdbx_seq_one_letter_code
_entity_poly.pdbx_strand_id
1 'polypeptide(L)'
;MALASHMNFQPRFDSGRPLGGDLLPVVPRPEPELPKKPDPGKARGLIARLSLIGFITALASRATDPIIPPIAHDIQVDPNAVALLTTAFALPFALVQPVLGPVGDMVGKVRVMIACLAVTMIAMLVSGFAQSFTVLMVARIVAGAAAGGIFPVGIAVIGDLVPVKERQVAIGRWLTAVITGNLLGSSLAGIVGDLVGWRGVFFVITGLGVLALGVAIVTLRKAARAKPVQLSLSGFSRGYGSVFANPRAKVCFSAVFVEGIVVFGLFPFVALLLLAAGEPRASIAGAVIAGFSLGGVIYALLVPRLVARWRPDQLMIGGGVIAALALGIVSFDLTWPVQFAAFTLLGLGFYTLHASIQVTATELSTTARGAAMSLHSFFFFIGHASGPVLYGAGFVKLGSAMTISVAAVIVMLVGFVCSRLLRERAPASP
;
A
#
# COMPACT_ATOMS: atom_id res chain seq x y z
N MET A 1 47.10 -17.47 -47.70
CA MET A 1 46.98 -18.84 -48.29
C MET A 1 45.77 -19.43 -47.60
N ALA A 2 44.60 -19.35 -48.26
CA ALA A 2 43.86 -20.37 -48.94
C ALA A 2 43.27 -21.41 -47.96
N LEU A 3 41.98 -21.71 -47.86
CA LEU A 3 40.91 -21.86 -48.85
C LEU A 3 39.54 -21.83 -48.15
N ALA A 4 38.60 -21.14 -48.75
CA ALA A 4 37.18 -21.28 -48.53
C ALA A 4 36.64 -22.57 -49.16
N SER A 5 35.57 -23.15 -48.58
CA SER A 5 34.66 -24.00 -49.36
C SER A 5 33.21 -23.83 -48.88
N HIS A 6 32.44 -23.31 -49.82
CA HIS A 6 30.98 -23.23 -49.82
C HIS A 6 30.34 -24.62 -49.78
N MET A 7 29.30 -24.81 -49.01
CA MET A 7 28.27 -25.82 -49.24
C MET A 7 26.94 -25.15 -49.51
N ASN A 8 26.60 -25.03 -50.78
CA ASN A 8 25.30 -24.69 -51.32
C ASN A 8 24.37 -25.90 -51.19
N PHE A 9 23.34 -25.84 -50.38
CA PHE A 9 22.29 -26.85 -50.38
C PHE A 9 21.09 -26.29 -51.16
N GLN A 10 20.95 -26.74 -52.43
CA GLN A 10 19.75 -26.53 -53.24
C GLN A 10 18.83 -27.74 -53.09
N PRO A 11 17.54 -27.57 -52.68
CA PRO A 11 16.57 -28.65 -52.78
C PRO A 11 16.12 -28.80 -54.26
N ARG A 12 16.28 -30.01 -54.79
CA ARG A 12 15.71 -30.42 -56.11
C ARG A 12 14.19 -30.49 -55.93
N PHE A 13 13.48 -29.70 -56.74
CA PHE A 13 12.06 -29.88 -56.98
C PHE A 13 11.89 -30.98 -58.02
N ASP A 14 11.25 -32.08 -57.65
CA ASP A 14 10.83 -33.14 -58.54
C ASP A 14 9.51 -32.75 -59.25
N SER A 15 9.55 -32.56 -60.52
CA SER A 15 8.41 -32.13 -61.33
C SER A 15 7.64 -33.39 -61.81
N GLY A 16 6.45 -33.58 -61.19
CA GLY A 16 5.54 -34.50 -61.81
C GLY A 16 4.48 -35.14 -60.94
N ARG A 17 3.36 -34.41 -60.73
CA ARG A 17 1.97 -34.92 -60.77
C ARG A 17 0.99 -33.78 -60.53
N PRO A 18 0.02 -33.52 -61.40
CA PRO A 18 -1.08 -32.61 -61.10
C PRO A 18 -2.13 -33.34 -60.26
N LEU A 19 -2.25 -33.03 -58.98
CA LEU A 19 -3.43 -33.35 -58.17
C LEU A 19 -4.40 -32.18 -58.30
N GLY A 20 -5.39 -32.36 -59.20
CA GLY A 20 -6.60 -31.52 -59.17
C GLY A 20 -7.35 -31.74 -57.87
N GLY A 21 -7.30 -30.75 -57.04
CA GLY A 21 -8.14 -30.62 -55.84
C GLY A 21 -8.56 -29.17 -55.77
N ASP A 22 -9.88 -28.92 -55.91
CA ASP A 22 -10.47 -27.58 -55.75
C ASP A 22 -10.03 -26.94 -54.44
N LEU A 23 -9.08 -26.02 -54.52
CA LEU A 23 -8.75 -25.14 -53.40
C LEU A 23 -9.93 -24.20 -53.21
N LEU A 24 -10.78 -24.52 -52.25
CA LEU A 24 -11.76 -23.59 -51.74
C LEU A 24 -11.06 -22.26 -51.38
N PRO A 25 -11.59 -21.10 -51.75
CA PRO A 25 -10.98 -19.83 -51.43
C PRO A 25 -10.83 -19.73 -49.91
N VAL A 26 -9.60 -19.54 -49.44
CA VAL A 26 -9.32 -19.24 -48.02
C VAL A 26 -9.95 -17.88 -47.74
N VAL A 27 -11.14 -17.91 -47.12
CA VAL A 27 -11.77 -16.70 -46.59
C VAL A 27 -10.87 -16.17 -45.49
N PRO A 28 -10.29 -14.98 -45.63
CA PRO A 28 -9.49 -14.40 -44.56
C PRO A 28 -10.35 -14.32 -43.29
N ARG A 29 -9.92 -14.97 -42.20
CA ARG A 29 -10.58 -14.76 -40.91
C ARG A 29 -10.51 -13.27 -40.64
N PRO A 30 -11.65 -12.62 -40.28
CA PRO A 30 -11.61 -11.24 -39.88
C PRO A 30 -10.62 -11.12 -38.71
N GLU A 31 -9.63 -10.25 -38.87
CA GLU A 31 -8.73 -9.91 -37.77
C GLU A 31 -9.59 -9.56 -36.52
N PRO A 32 -9.28 -10.10 -35.37
CA PRO A 32 -10.03 -9.76 -34.16
C PRO A 32 -9.96 -8.24 -34.00
N GLU A 33 -11.12 -7.58 -34.06
CA GLU A 33 -11.22 -6.14 -33.83
C GLU A 33 -10.57 -5.85 -32.47
N LEU A 34 -9.41 -5.23 -32.49
CA LEU A 34 -8.74 -4.74 -31.29
C LEU A 34 -9.72 -3.79 -30.59
N PRO A 35 -10.00 -3.97 -29.29
CA PRO A 35 -10.96 -3.12 -28.58
C PRO A 35 -10.56 -1.67 -28.79
N LYS A 36 -11.51 -0.85 -29.28
CA LYS A 36 -11.33 0.58 -29.56
C LYS A 36 -10.64 1.24 -28.35
N LYS A 37 -9.47 1.84 -28.59
CA LYS A 37 -8.71 2.57 -27.55
C LYS A 37 -9.65 3.55 -26.85
N PRO A 38 -9.74 3.54 -25.51
CA PRO A 38 -10.55 4.54 -24.82
C PRO A 38 -9.96 5.93 -25.13
N ASP A 39 -10.85 6.87 -25.37
CA ASP A 39 -10.53 8.29 -25.52
C ASP A 39 -9.67 8.75 -24.33
N PRO A 40 -8.50 9.38 -24.54
CA PRO A 40 -7.60 9.83 -23.46
C PRO A 40 -8.29 10.68 -22.39
N GLY A 41 -9.29 11.49 -22.76
CA GLY A 41 -10.13 12.25 -21.84
C GLY A 41 -10.98 11.37 -20.94
N LYS A 42 -11.56 10.30 -21.50
CA LYS A 42 -12.38 9.33 -20.75
C LYS A 42 -11.52 8.50 -19.77
N ALA A 43 -10.31 8.13 -20.17
CA ALA A 43 -9.38 7.42 -19.30
C ALA A 43 -8.93 8.27 -18.11
N ARG A 44 -8.61 9.55 -18.30
CA ARG A 44 -8.26 10.48 -17.22
C ARG A 44 -9.40 10.68 -16.21
N GLY A 45 -10.63 10.86 -16.69
CA GLY A 45 -11.80 10.98 -15.83
C GLY A 45 -12.07 9.71 -15.02
N LEU A 46 -11.87 8.54 -15.59
CA LEU A 46 -12.02 7.27 -14.89
C LEU A 46 -10.97 7.11 -13.76
N ILE A 47 -9.71 7.42 -14.05
CA ILE A 47 -8.63 7.37 -13.06
C ILE A 47 -8.91 8.30 -11.88
N ALA A 48 -9.35 9.54 -12.14
CA ALA A 48 -9.68 10.49 -11.08
C ALA A 48 -10.77 9.96 -10.14
N ARG A 49 -11.81 9.32 -10.70
CA ARG A 49 -12.92 8.73 -9.91
C ARG A 49 -12.50 7.52 -9.09
N LEU A 50 -11.66 6.66 -9.65
CA LEU A 50 -11.06 5.56 -8.92
C LEU A 50 -10.16 6.10 -7.79
N SER A 51 -9.35 7.11 -8.08
CA SER A 51 -8.47 7.76 -7.12
C SER A 51 -9.23 8.39 -5.94
N LEU A 52 -10.45 8.86 -6.16
CA LEU A 52 -11.32 9.35 -5.09
C LEU A 52 -11.68 8.23 -4.09
N ILE A 53 -11.97 7.02 -4.58
CA ILE A 53 -12.24 5.85 -3.71
C ILE A 53 -11.00 5.53 -2.86
N GLY A 54 -9.83 5.46 -3.48
CA GLY A 54 -8.57 5.21 -2.79
C GLY A 54 -8.22 6.28 -1.76
N PHE A 55 -8.43 7.55 -2.10
CA PHE A 55 -8.23 8.69 -1.23
C PHE A 55 -9.09 8.60 0.04
N ILE A 56 -10.41 8.41 -0.10
CA ILE A 56 -11.35 8.30 1.03
C ILE A 56 -11.02 7.09 1.92
N THR A 57 -10.66 5.97 1.31
CA THR A 57 -10.27 4.77 2.07
C THR A 57 -9.00 5.00 2.88
N ALA A 58 -8.01 5.66 2.29
CA ALA A 58 -6.77 6.02 2.98
C ALA A 58 -7.01 7.04 4.10
N LEU A 59 -7.87 8.02 3.86
CA LEU A 59 -8.31 9.00 4.86
C LEU A 59 -8.97 8.30 6.05
N ALA A 60 -9.91 7.36 5.81
CA ALA A 60 -10.58 6.59 6.85
C ALA A 60 -9.62 5.69 7.66
N SER A 61 -8.56 5.18 7.03
CA SER A 61 -7.58 4.30 7.70
C SER A 61 -6.79 5.00 8.81
N ARG A 62 -6.51 6.30 8.65
CA ARG A 62 -5.71 7.13 9.56
C ARG A 62 -6.52 7.97 10.56
N ALA A 63 -7.84 7.91 10.47
CA ALA A 63 -8.72 8.76 11.25
C ALA A 63 -8.63 8.53 12.77
N THR A 64 -8.26 7.34 13.22
CA THR A 64 -8.32 6.96 14.63
C THR A 64 -7.08 7.41 15.41
N ASP A 65 -5.90 7.44 14.76
CA ASP A 65 -4.62 7.62 15.44
C ASP A 65 -4.55 8.92 16.32
N PRO A 66 -4.95 10.12 15.84
CA PRO A 66 -4.85 11.34 16.64
C PRO A 66 -5.93 11.48 17.73
N ILE A 67 -7.00 10.69 17.67
CA ILE A 67 -8.16 10.80 18.57
C ILE A 67 -8.23 9.70 19.63
N ILE A 68 -7.17 8.91 19.79
CA ILE A 68 -7.09 7.84 20.82
C ILE A 68 -7.31 8.38 22.24
N PRO A 69 -6.65 9.47 22.69
CA PRO A 69 -6.87 9.99 24.05
C PRO A 69 -8.33 10.39 24.33
N PRO A 70 -9.02 11.17 23.48
CA PRO A 70 -10.42 11.50 23.72
C PRO A 70 -11.37 10.28 23.66
N ILE A 71 -11.08 9.27 22.82
CA ILE A 71 -11.85 8.01 22.84
C ILE A 71 -11.66 7.30 24.18
N ALA A 72 -10.41 7.14 24.64
CA ALA A 72 -10.07 6.47 25.90
C ALA A 72 -10.77 7.14 27.09
N HIS A 73 -10.73 8.48 27.13
CA HIS A 73 -11.38 9.26 28.17
C HIS A 73 -12.90 9.11 28.16
N ASP A 74 -13.54 9.18 26.99
CA ASP A 74 -15.00 9.20 26.87
C ASP A 74 -15.62 7.80 27.15
N ILE A 75 -14.98 6.74 26.66
CA ILE A 75 -15.46 5.36 26.84
C ILE A 75 -14.91 4.72 28.14
N GLN A 76 -14.04 5.41 28.87
CA GLN A 76 -13.41 4.94 30.12
C GLN A 76 -12.67 3.60 29.93
N VAL A 77 -11.83 3.53 28.87
CA VAL A 77 -11.02 2.36 28.53
C VAL A 77 -9.54 2.76 28.53
N ASP A 78 -8.68 1.83 28.90
CA ASP A 78 -7.23 2.05 28.90
C ASP A 78 -6.74 2.52 27.50
N PRO A 79 -5.95 3.60 27.43
CA PRO A 79 -5.46 4.14 26.15
C PRO A 79 -4.68 3.13 25.30
N ASN A 80 -3.94 2.20 25.92
CA ASN A 80 -3.23 1.14 25.19
C ASN A 80 -4.22 0.17 24.54
N ALA A 81 -5.35 -0.12 25.20
CA ALA A 81 -6.41 -0.92 24.61
C ALA A 81 -7.07 -0.18 23.43
N VAL A 82 -7.29 1.14 23.54
CA VAL A 82 -7.85 1.95 22.45
C VAL A 82 -6.88 2.00 21.26
N ALA A 83 -5.57 2.01 21.47
CA ALA A 83 -4.57 1.93 20.40
C ALA A 83 -4.71 0.66 19.53
N LEU A 84 -5.29 -0.43 20.07
CA LEU A 84 -5.60 -1.64 19.32
C LEU A 84 -6.68 -1.45 18.25
N LEU A 85 -7.41 -0.34 18.23
CA LEU A 85 -8.31 0.00 17.11
C LEU A 85 -7.56 0.12 15.78
N THR A 86 -6.28 0.50 15.81
CA THR A 86 -5.41 0.51 14.63
C THR A 86 -5.09 -0.91 14.17
N THR A 87 -4.77 -1.82 15.10
CA THR A 87 -4.61 -3.26 14.81
C THR A 87 -5.90 -3.87 14.28
N ALA A 88 -7.05 -3.54 14.90
CA ALA A 88 -8.37 -4.03 14.50
C ALA A 88 -8.74 -3.65 13.06
N PHE A 89 -8.20 -2.55 12.56
CA PHE A 89 -8.33 -2.18 11.14
C PHE A 89 -7.26 -2.84 10.28
N ALA A 90 -5.98 -2.76 10.67
CA ALA A 90 -4.86 -3.14 9.83
C ALA A 90 -4.75 -4.66 9.62
N LEU A 91 -5.10 -5.48 10.62
CA LEU A 91 -5.03 -6.94 10.50
C LEU A 91 -6.03 -7.50 9.49
N PRO A 92 -7.35 -7.22 9.58
CA PRO A 92 -8.29 -7.68 8.56
C PRO A 92 -8.00 -7.07 7.18
N PHE A 93 -7.53 -5.82 7.12
CA PHE A 93 -7.08 -5.18 5.89
C PHE A 93 -5.99 -5.99 5.19
N ALA A 94 -4.98 -6.48 5.94
CA ALA A 94 -3.93 -7.33 5.39
C ALA A 94 -4.45 -8.70 4.94
N LEU A 95 -5.22 -9.37 5.81
CA LEU A 95 -5.68 -10.75 5.59
C LEU A 95 -6.60 -10.88 4.37
N VAL A 96 -7.38 -9.85 4.07
CA VAL A 96 -8.35 -9.90 2.98
C VAL A 96 -7.74 -9.60 1.61
N GLN A 97 -6.56 -8.97 1.54
CA GLN A 97 -5.93 -8.59 0.27
C GLN A 97 -5.72 -9.74 -0.71
N PRO A 98 -5.19 -10.92 -0.29
CA PRO A 98 -5.03 -12.05 -1.20
C PRO A 98 -6.37 -12.61 -1.72
N VAL A 99 -7.46 -12.40 -0.99
CA VAL A 99 -8.79 -12.92 -1.31
C VAL A 99 -9.56 -11.98 -2.24
N LEU A 100 -9.52 -10.68 -1.99
CA LEU A 100 -10.35 -9.71 -2.72
C LEU A 100 -9.86 -9.43 -4.14
N GLY A 101 -8.60 -9.70 -4.47
CA GLY A 101 -8.13 -9.70 -5.84
C GLY A 101 -8.92 -10.69 -6.72
N PRO A 102 -8.87 -12.00 -6.39
CA PRO A 102 -9.67 -13.04 -7.05
C PRO A 102 -11.17 -12.76 -7.06
N VAL A 103 -11.75 -12.33 -5.95
CA VAL A 103 -13.18 -11.98 -5.87
C VAL A 103 -13.51 -10.84 -6.85
N GLY A 104 -12.62 -9.85 -6.99
CA GLY A 104 -12.75 -8.79 -7.96
C GLY A 104 -12.79 -9.28 -9.41
N ASP A 105 -12.00 -10.28 -9.75
CA ASP A 105 -12.00 -10.91 -11.07
C ASP A 105 -13.31 -11.68 -11.34
N MET A 106 -13.89 -12.34 -10.33
CA MET A 106 -15.13 -13.11 -10.44
C MET A 106 -16.39 -12.25 -10.49
N VAL A 107 -16.49 -11.24 -9.61
CA VAL A 107 -17.72 -10.44 -9.44
C VAL A 107 -17.68 -9.16 -10.27
N GLY A 108 -16.48 -8.71 -10.62
CA GLY A 108 -16.20 -7.46 -11.31
C GLY A 108 -15.50 -6.47 -10.36
N LYS A 109 -14.27 -6.11 -10.71
CA LYS A 109 -13.35 -5.30 -9.90
C LYS A 109 -14.00 -3.99 -9.40
N VAL A 110 -14.65 -3.25 -10.28
CA VAL A 110 -15.30 -1.99 -9.93
C VAL A 110 -16.49 -2.20 -8.97
N ARG A 111 -17.24 -3.30 -9.12
CA ARG A 111 -18.34 -3.63 -8.19
C ARG A 111 -17.80 -3.92 -6.80
N VAL A 112 -16.72 -4.69 -6.71
CA VAL A 112 -16.07 -4.99 -5.43
C VAL A 112 -15.55 -3.71 -4.78
N MET A 113 -14.91 -2.80 -5.52
CA MET A 113 -14.45 -1.51 -4.96
C MET A 113 -15.62 -0.67 -4.41
N ILE A 114 -16.73 -0.58 -5.13
CA ILE A 114 -17.93 0.16 -4.69
C ILE A 114 -18.53 -0.48 -3.44
N ALA A 115 -18.67 -1.81 -3.41
CA ALA A 115 -19.17 -2.55 -2.26
C ALA A 115 -18.25 -2.38 -1.04
N CYS A 116 -16.95 -2.52 -1.23
CA CYS A 116 -15.94 -2.30 -0.18
C CYS A 116 -16.02 -0.87 0.39
N LEU A 117 -16.14 0.15 -0.46
CA LEU A 117 -16.31 1.54 0.00
C LEU A 117 -17.62 1.69 0.80
N ALA A 118 -18.73 1.14 0.31
CA ALA A 118 -20.02 1.22 1.00
C ALA A 118 -19.96 0.57 2.39
N VAL A 119 -19.40 -0.64 2.50
CA VAL A 119 -19.23 -1.33 3.79
C VAL A 119 -18.30 -0.55 4.72
N THR A 120 -17.20 0.02 4.19
CA THR A 120 -16.30 0.87 4.99
C THR A 120 -17.05 2.08 5.53
N MET A 121 -17.88 2.75 4.73
CA MET A 121 -18.65 3.93 5.17
C MET A 121 -19.73 3.56 6.21
N ILE A 122 -20.39 2.42 6.06
CA ILE A 122 -21.33 1.92 7.07
C ILE A 122 -20.61 1.65 8.38
N ALA A 123 -19.46 1.01 8.34
CA ALA A 123 -18.66 0.73 9.53
C ALA A 123 -18.15 2.02 10.20
N MET A 124 -17.74 3.04 9.42
CA MET A 124 -17.38 4.36 9.95
C MET A 124 -18.57 5.05 10.59
N LEU A 125 -19.75 4.97 9.99
CA LEU A 125 -20.99 5.51 10.56
C LEU A 125 -21.33 4.84 11.90
N VAL A 126 -21.23 3.51 11.97
CA VAL A 126 -21.41 2.75 13.24
C VAL A 126 -20.39 3.18 14.28
N SER A 127 -19.13 3.44 13.90
CA SER A 127 -18.11 3.95 14.80
C SER A 127 -18.49 5.30 15.40
N GLY A 128 -19.12 6.20 14.63
CA GLY A 128 -19.60 7.48 15.13
C GLY A 128 -20.72 7.38 16.18
N PHE A 129 -21.55 6.34 16.09
CA PHE A 129 -22.61 6.06 17.08
C PHE A 129 -22.16 5.14 18.21
N ALA A 130 -20.91 4.68 18.24
CA ALA A 130 -20.44 3.71 19.22
C ALA A 130 -20.48 4.28 20.64
N GLN A 131 -21.09 3.51 21.55
CA GLN A 131 -21.14 3.82 22.98
C GLN A 131 -20.26 2.86 23.81
N SER A 132 -19.65 1.87 23.17
CA SER A 132 -18.76 0.91 23.83
C SER A 132 -17.53 0.61 22.97
N PHE A 133 -16.45 0.23 23.63
CA PHE A 133 -15.22 -0.17 22.98
C PHE A 133 -15.42 -1.38 22.05
N THR A 134 -16.28 -2.34 22.44
CA THR A 134 -16.56 -3.51 21.62
C THR A 134 -17.20 -3.14 20.27
N VAL A 135 -18.14 -2.20 20.26
CA VAL A 135 -18.77 -1.73 19.00
C VAL A 135 -17.73 -1.05 18.12
N LEU A 136 -16.87 -0.19 18.68
CA LEU A 136 -15.76 0.41 17.93
C LEU A 136 -14.82 -0.64 17.36
N MET A 137 -14.43 -1.64 18.15
CA MET A 137 -13.53 -2.72 17.74
C MET A 137 -14.12 -3.49 16.56
N VAL A 138 -15.37 -3.93 16.65
CA VAL A 138 -16.07 -4.67 15.58
C VAL A 138 -16.21 -3.79 14.33
N ALA A 139 -16.59 -2.53 14.48
CA ALA A 139 -16.70 -1.60 13.36
C ALA A 139 -15.35 -1.40 12.67
N ARG A 140 -14.25 -1.29 13.42
CA ARG A 140 -12.89 -1.18 12.86
C ARG A 140 -12.46 -2.45 12.12
N ILE A 141 -12.78 -3.64 12.64
CA ILE A 141 -12.53 -4.93 11.97
C ILE A 141 -13.26 -4.98 10.63
N VAL A 142 -14.54 -4.63 10.61
CA VAL A 142 -15.36 -4.62 9.38
C VAL A 142 -14.84 -3.58 8.39
N ALA A 143 -14.53 -2.37 8.87
CA ALA A 143 -13.96 -1.31 8.02
C ALA A 143 -12.62 -1.73 7.40
N GLY A 144 -11.74 -2.36 8.19
CA GLY A 144 -10.44 -2.84 7.72
C GLY A 144 -10.56 -3.94 6.67
N ALA A 145 -11.42 -4.94 6.92
CA ALA A 145 -11.69 -6.01 5.98
C ALA A 145 -12.24 -5.48 4.64
N ALA A 146 -13.17 -4.55 4.68
CA ALA A 146 -13.70 -3.93 3.48
C ALA A 146 -12.66 -3.07 2.74
N ALA A 147 -11.95 -2.22 3.47
CA ALA A 147 -10.94 -1.31 2.90
C ALA A 147 -9.77 -2.05 2.23
N GLY A 148 -9.38 -3.23 2.76
CA GLY A 148 -8.23 -4.00 2.29
C GLY A 148 -8.29 -4.43 0.83
N GLY A 149 -9.49 -4.55 0.25
CA GLY A 149 -9.67 -4.88 -1.16
C GLY A 149 -9.50 -3.71 -2.12
N ILE A 150 -9.64 -2.48 -1.64
CA ILE A 150 -9.71 -1.31 -2.52
C ILE A 150 -8.37 -1.03 -3.20
N PHE A 151 -7.26 -1.15 -2.46
CA PHE A 151 -5.94 -0.83 -2.99
C PHE A 151 -5.49 -1.77 -4.12
N PRO A 152 -5.44 -3.11 -3.94
CA PRO A 152 -5.00 -4.03 -4.98
C PRO A 152 -5.97 -4.09 -6.16
N VAL A 153 -7.29 -4.03 -5.88
CA VAL A 153 -8.31 -4.04 -6.93
C VAL A 153 -8.26 -2.76 -7.77
N GLY A 154 -7.97 -1.61 -7.16
CA GLY A 154 -7.80 -0.33 -7.87
C GLY A 154 -6.65 -0.37 -8.87
N ILE A 155 -5.48 -0.91 -8.48
CA ILE A 155 -4.34 -1.11 -9.37
C ILE A 155 -4.71 -2.08 -10.51
N ALA A 156 -5.43 -3.16 -10.21
CA ALA A 156 -5.89 -4.11 -11.22
C ALA A 156 -6.86 -3.48 -12.22
N VAL A 157 -7.80 -2.63 -11.78
CA VAL A 157 -8.71 -1.88 -12.67
C VAL A 157 -7.93 -0.94 -13.60
N ILE A 158 -6.93 -0.24 -13.06
CA ILE A 158 -6.05 0.61 -13.88
C ILE A 158 -5.31 -0.24 -14.92
N GLY A 159 -4.82 -1.41 -14.51
CA GLY A 159 -4.17 -2.38 -15.40
C GLY A 159 -5.04 -2.83 -16.57
N ASP A 160 -6.34 -3.02 -16.34
CA ASP A 160 -7.30 -3.48 -17.36
C ASP A 160 -7.76 -2.36 -18.30
N LEU A 161 -7.94 -1.15 -17.77
CA LEU A 161 -8.62 -0.05 -18.47
C LEU A 161 -7.65 0.97 -19.10
N VAL A 162 -6.38 0.99 -18.67
CA VAL A 162 -5.38 1.96 -19.12
C VAL A 162 -4.35 1.31 -20.06
N PRO A 163 -4.10 1.88 -21.25
CA PRO A 163 -3.06 1.41 -22.16
C PRO A 163 -1.69 1.33 -21.49
N VAL A 164 -0.88 0.33 -21.84
CA VAL A 164 0.42 0.04 -21.21
C VAL A 164 1.31 1.30 -21.13
N LYS A 165 1.33 2.13 -22.19
CA LYS A 165 2.14 3.36 -22.26
C LYS A 165 1.75 4.41 -21.21
N GLU A 166 0.49 4.45 -20.77
CA GLU A 166 -0.05 5.43 -19.82
C GLU A 166 -0.24 4.86 -18.41
N ARG A 167 -0.09 3.53 -18.26
CA ARG A 167 -0.40 2.79 -17.02
C ARG A 167 0.44 3.26 -15.83
N GLN A 168 1.72 3.53 -16.04
CA GLN A 168 2.61 3.99 -14.99
C GLN A 168 2.18 5.37 -14.44
N VAL A 169 1.77 6.29 -15.32
CA VAL A 169 1.26 7.61 -14.92
C VAL A 169 -0.06 7.47 -14.17
N ALA A 170 -0.94 6.57 -14.62
CA ALA A 170 -2.22 6.31 -13.96
C ALA A 170 -2.05 5.73 -12.54
N ILE A 171 -1.15 4.75 -12.38
CA ILE A 171 -0.79 4.18 -11.07
C ILE A 171 -0.16 5.27 -10.18
N GLY A 172 0.72 6.11 -10.72
CA GLY A 172 1.30 7.24 -9.99
C GLY A 172 0.24 8.19 -9.43
N ARG A 173 -0.78 8.54 -10.22
CA ARG A 173 -1.91 9.37 -9.76
C ARG A 173 -2.74 8.69 -8.68
N TRP A 174 -2.99 7.39 -8.83
CA TRP A 174 -3.67 6.58 -7.82
C TRP A 174 -2.90 6.60 -6.49
N LEU A 175 -1.59 6.34 -6.53
CA LEU A 175 -0.73 6.35 -5.34
C LEU A 175 -0.67 7.73 -4.69
N THR A 176 -0.57 8.80 -5.50
CA THR A 176 -0.62 10.19 -4.99
C THR A 176 -1.91 10.45 -4.22
N ALA A 177 -3.05 10.01 -4.74
CA ALA A 177 -4.33 10.18 -4.05
C ALA A 177 -4.37 9.41 -2.72
N VAL A 178 -3.86 8.17 -2.68
CA VAL A 178 -3.79 7.37 -1.45
C VAL A 178 -2.85 8.01 -0.42
N ILE A 179 -1.67 8.47 -0.84
CA ILE A 179 -0.71 9.16 0.05
C ILE A 179 -1.32 10.45 0.60
N THR A 180 -1.98 11.25 -0.26
CA THR A 180 -2.68 12.46 0.17
C THR A 180 -3.83 12.15 1.11
N GLY A 181 -4.57 11.06 0.89
CA GLY A 181 -5.60 10.58 1.79
C GLY A 181 -5.05 10.22 3.18
N ASN A 182 -3.92 9.55 3.25
CA ASN A 182 -3.24 9.24 4.52
C ASN A 182 -2.76 10.52 5.24
N LEU A 183 -2.17 11.46 4.50
CA LEU A 183 -1.72 12.76 5.03
C LEU A 183 -2.88 13.53 5.63
N LEU A 184 -3.94 13.72 4.85
CA LEU A 184 -5.09 14.51 5.26
C LEU A 184 -5.96 13.76 6.28
N GLY A 185 -5.92 12.42 6.31
CA GLY A 185 -6.71 11.61 7.22
C GLY A 185 -6.41 11.89 8.69
N SER A 186 -5.14 11.87 9.06
CA SER A 186 -4.72 12.20 10.43
C SER A 186 -4.90 13.68 10.76
N SER A 187 -4.56 14.60 9.83
CA SER A 187 -4.72 16.03 10.05
C SER A 187 -6.20 16.41 10.20
N LEU A 188 -7.06 15.94 9.29
CA LEU A 188 -8.49 16.19 9.35
C LEU A 188 -9.11 15.61 10.62
N ALA A 189 -8.73 14.37 10.97
CA ALA A 189 -9.24 13.73 12.17
C ALA A 189 -8.83 14.49 13.43
N GLY A 190 -7.61 14.99 13.51
CA GLY A 190 -7.18 15.82 14.63
C GLY A 190 -7.96 17.13 14.73
N ILE A 191 -8.09 17.88 13.63
CA ILE A 191 -8.83 19.16 13.60
C ILE A 191 -10.31 18.96 13.93
N VAL A 192 -10.96 18.00 13.29
CA VAL A 192 -12.39 17.69 13.55
C VAL A 192 -12.57 17.17 14.98
N GLY A 193 -11.61 16.37 15.48
CA GLY A 193 -11.60 15.86 16.84
C GLY A 193 -11.60 16.97 17.88
N ASP A 194 -10.80 18.02 17.68
CA ASP A 194 -10.75 19.19 18.58
C ASP A 194 -12.03 20.05 18.47
N LEU A 195 -12.64 20.17 17.28
CA LEU A 195 -13.79 21.06 17.04
C LEU A 195 -15.13 20.43 17.47
N VAL A 196 -15.36 19.17 17.14
CA VAL A 196 -16.67 18.50 17.30
C VAL A 196 -16.58 17.14 17.98
N GLY A 197 -15.42 16.82 18.56
CA GLY A 197 -15.17 15.58 19.26
C GLY A 197 -14.88 14.38 18.34
N TRP A 198 -14.42 13.30 18.93
CA TRP A 198 -13.97 12.11 18.19
C TRP A 198 -15.09 11.43 17.37
N ARG A 199 -16.35 11.47 17.83
CA ARG A 199 -17.49 10.96 17.07
C ARG A 199 -17.72 11.75 15.78
N GLY A 200 -17.52 13.06 15.83
CA GLY A 200 -17.62 13.95 14.68
C GLY A 200 -16.63 13.59 13.56
N VAL A 201 -15.45 13.08 13.91
CA VAL A 201 -14.47 12.59 12.94
C VAL A 201 -15.05 11.49 12.07
N PHE A 202 -15.69 10.50 12.68
CA PHE A 202 -16.32 9.39 11.95
C PHE A 202 -17.49 9.87 11.08
N PHE A 203 -18.32 10.80 11.55
CA PHE A 203 -19.43 11.36 10.77
C PHE A 203 -18.94 12.17 9.59
N VAL A 204 -17.91 13.01 9.75
CA VAL A 204 -17.36 13.82 8.64
C VAL A 204 -16.76 12.90 7.56
N ILE A 205 -15.98 11.89 7.97
CA ILE A 205 -15.39 10.94 7.01
C ILE A 205 -16.48 10.13 6.30
N THR A 206 -17.52 9.71 7.03
CA THR A 206 -18.68 9.03 6.45
C THR A 206 -19.35 9.92 5.41
N GLY A 207 -19.60 11.18 5.71
CA GLY A 207 -20.21 12.14 4.79
C GLY A 207 -19.41 12.31 3.50
N LEU A 208 -18.09 12.53 3.63
CA LEU A 208 -17.18 12.61 2.48
C LEU A 208 -17.16 11.30 1.67
N GLY A 209 -17.18 10.16 2.36
CA GLY A 209 -17.19 8.85 1.73
C GLY A 209 -18.51 8.52 1.02
N VAL A 210 -19.64 8.93 1.57
CA VAL A 210 -20.97 8.77 0.92
C VAL A 210 -21.04 9.63 -0.35
N LEU A 211 -20.51 10.85 -0.34
CA LEU A 211 -20.38 11.67 -1.55
C LEU A 211 -19.51 10.98 -2.61
N ALA A 212 -18.36 10.46 -2.21
CA ALA A 212 -17.47 9.71 -3.11
C ALA A 212 -18.15 8.43 -3.64
N LEU A 213 -18.91 7.73 -2.80
CA LEU A 213 -19.69 6.54 -3.17
C LEU A 213 -20.77 6.90 -4.20
N GLY A 214 -21.49 8.00 -4.01
CA GLY A 214 -22.47 8.53 -4.97
C GLY A 214 -21.82 8.81 -6.33
N VAL A 215 -20.70 9.53 -6.34
CA VAL A 215 -19.91 9.77 -7.56
C VAL A 215 -19.48 8.45 -8.20
N ALA A 216 -18.98 7.49 -7.43
CA ALA A 216 -18.54 6.20 -7.94
C ALA A 216 -19.71 5.40 -8.58
N ILE A 217 -20.85 5.30 -7.91
CA ILE A 217 -22.04 4.59 -8.41
C ILE A 217 -22.51 5.19 -9.74
N VAL A 218 -22.66 6.51 -9.81
CA VAL A 218 -23.18 7.18 -11.00
C VAL A 218 -22.21 7.06 -12.18
N THR A 219 -20.92 7.27 -11.92
CA THR A 219 -19.94 7.46 -13.00
C THR A 219 -19.20 6.19 -13.42
N LEU A 220 -19.08 5.20 -12.52
CA LEU A 220 -18.41 3.93 -12.80
C LEU A 220 -19.39 2.80 -13.17
N ARG A 221 -20.69 3.08 -13.25
CA ARG A 221 -21.74 2.08 -13.55
C ARG A 221 -21.48 1.29 -14.84
N LYS A 222 -20.95 1.94 -15.88
CA LYS A 222 -20.61 1.27 -17.16
C LYS A 222 -19.40 0.35 -17.00
N ALA A 223 -18.38 0.77 -16.27
CA ALA A 223 -17.18 -0.04 -15.98
C ALA A 223 -17.52 -1.24 -15.06
N ALA A 224 -18.51 -1.08 -14.17
CA ALA A 224 -18.99 -2.15 -13.31
C ALA A 224 -19.69 -3.30 -14.06
N ARG A 225 -20.11 -3.10 -15.31
CA ARG A 225 -20.77 -4.11 -16.16
C ARG A 225 -19.81 -4.96 -16.98
N ALA A 226 -18.50 -4.78 -16.86
CA ALA A 226 -17.50 -5.62 -17.51
C ALA A 226 -17.69 -7.10 -17.14
N LYS A 227 -17.50 -7.98 -18.14
CA LYS A 227 -17.69 -9.43 -17.94
C LYS A 227 -16.64 -9.98 -16.97
N PRO A 228 -17.02 -10.86 -16.05
CA PRO A 228 -16.09 -11.56 -15.18
C PRO A 228 -15.11 -12.41 -15.97
N VAL A 229 -13.87 -12.47 -15.51
CA VAL A 229 -12.85 -13.38 -16.09
C VAL A 229 -12.82 -14.66 -15.28
N GLN A 230 -12.75 -15.82 -15.94
CA GLN A 230 -12.60 -17.12 -15.24
C GLN A 230 -11.21 -17.19 -14.62
N LEU A 231 -11.17 -17.44 -13.30
CA LEU A 231 -9.95 -17.60 -12.54
C LEU A 231 -9.42 -19.02 -12.61
N SER A 232 -8.09 -19.13 -12.71
CA SER A 232 -7.35 -20.35 -12.44
C SER A 232 -6.66 -20.26 -11.06
N LEU A 233 -7.24 -20.92 -10.05
CA LEU A 233 -6.64 -21.05 -8.72
C LEU A 233 -5.23 -21.69 -8.79
N SER A 234 -5.00 -22.57 -9.76
CA SER A 234 -3.71 -23.20 -10.00
C SER A 234 -2.63 -22.23 -10.52
N GLY A 235 -3.03 -21.10 -11.14
CA GLY A 235 -2.12 -20.03 -11.53
C GLY A 235 -1.58 -19.23 -10.33
N PHE A 236 -2.44 -19.03 -9.32
CA PHE A 236 -2.07 -18.33 -8.08
C PHE A 236 -1.03 -19.09 -7.26
N SER A 237 -1.25 -20.36 -6.98
CA SER A 237 -0.33 -21.18 -6.18
C SER A 237 1.05 -21.31 -6.82
N ARG A 238 1.12 -21.44 -8.15
CA ARG A 238 2.38 -21.47 -8.90
C ARG A 238 3.12 -20.13 -8.85
N GLY A 239 2.38 -19.01 -8.91
CA GLY A 239 2.97 -17.67 -8.80
C GLY A 239 3.64 -17.45 -7.43
N TYR A 240 2.96 -17.77 -6.35
CA TYR A 240 3.53 -17.66 -5.00
C TYR A 240 4.73 -18.62 -4.79
N GLY A 241 4.63 -19.85 -5.27
CA GLY A 241 5.74 -20.82 -5.23
C GLY A 241 7.00 -20.30 -5.92
N SER A 242 6.88 -19.67 -7.09
CA SER A 242 8.02 -19.09 -7.82
C SER A 242 8.69 -17.93 -7.07
N VAL A 243 7.92 -17.14 -6.32
CA VAL A 243 8.47 -16.05 -5.50
C VAL A 243 9.23 -16.59 -4.29
N PHE A 244 8.67 -17.57 -3.56
CA PHE A 244 9.34 -18.16 -2.39
C PHE A 244 10.54 -19.04 -2.76
N ALA A 245 10.65 -19.49 -4.00
CA ALA A 245 11.84 -20.17 -4.50
C ALA A 245 13.07 -19.24 -4.54
N ASN A 246 12.86 -17.91 -4.59
CA ASN A 246 13.96 -16.96 -4.54
C ASN A 246 14.42 -16.76 -3.09
N PRO A 247 15.70 -17.04 -2.73
CA PRO A 247 16.20 -16.90 -1.36
C PRO A 247 16.09 -15.47 -0.81
N ARG A 248 16.13 -14.44 -1.67
CA ARG A 248 15.95 -13.02 -1.28
C ARG A 248 14.53 -12.74 -0.78
N ALA A 249 13.53 -13.56 -1.14
CA ALA A 249 12.13 -13.36 -0.74
C ALA A 249 11.97 -13.33 0.77
N LYS A 250 12.63 -14.25 1.49
CA LYS A 250 12.59 -14.30 2.97
C LYS A 250 13.11 -13.01 3.59
N VAL A 251 14.23 -12.51 3.11
CA VAL A 251 14.83 -11.26 3.61
C VAL A 251 13.94 -10.07 3.31
N CYS A 252 13.45 -9.96 2.07
CA CYS A 252 12.60 -8.87 1.63
C CYS A 252 11.30 -8.79 2.45
N PHE A 253 10.61 -9.94 2.63
CA PHE A 253 9.33 -9.97 3.33
C PHE A 253 9.49 -9.83 4.85
N SER A 254 10.56 -10.39 5.45
CA SER A 254 10.87 -10.16 6.86
C SER A 254 11.22 -8.69 7.13
N ALA A 255 11.96 -8.05 6.23
CA ALA A 255 12.32 -6.65 6.37
C ALA A 255 11.09 -5.74 6.41
N VAL A 256 10.18 -5.87 5.43
CA VAL A 256 8.97 -5.03 5.40
C VAL A 256 7.98 -5.34 6.51
N PHE A 257 7.95 -6.58 7.00
CA PHE A 257 7.20 -6.95 8.20
C PHE A 257 7.74 -6.19 9.43
N VAL A 258 9.07 -6.19 9.62
CA VAL A 258 9.71 -5.47 10.72
C VAL A 258 9.55 -3.96 10.58
N GLU A 259 9.68 -3.39 9.35
CA GLU A 259 9.36 -1.98 9.09
C GLU A 259 7.93 -1.62 9.50
N GLY A 260 6.96 -2.47 9.15
CA GLY A 260 5.56 -2.30 9.56
C GLY A 260 5.42 -2.20 11.07
N ILE A 261 6.10 -3.08 11.82
CA ILE A 261 6.09 -3.07 13.29
C ILE A 261 6.70 -1.77 13.82
N VAL A 262 7.96 -1.49 13.46
CA VAL A 262 8.75 -0.46 14.16
C VAL A 262 8.36 0.96 13.77
N VAL A 263 7.87 1.17 12.56
CA VAL A 263 7.47 2.51 12.09
C VAL A 263 6.00 2.77 12.38
N PHE A 264 5.11 1.90 11.90
CA PHE A 264 3.67 2.15 11.98
C PHE A 264 3.05 1.74 13.31
N GLY A 265 3.71 0.87 14.08
CA GLY A 265 3.30 0.54 15.45
C GLY A 265 3.30 1.71 16.40
N LEU A 266 4.13 2.73 16.13
CA LEU A 266 4.21 3.95 16.94
C LEU A 266 3.02 4.90 16.73
N PHE A 267 2.39 4.91 15.55
CA PHE A 267 1.41 5.93 15.15
C PHE A 267 0.24 6.11 16.13
N PRO A 268 -0.43 5.05 16.61
CA PRO A 268 -1.53 5.18 17.55
C PRO A 268 -1.11 5.75 18.92
N PHE A 269 0.19 5.75 19.22
CA PHE A 269 0.72 6.27 20.49
C PHE A 269 1.19 7.73 20.40
N VAL A 270 1.26 8.33 19.22
CA VAL A 270 1.73 9.72 19.04
C VAL A 270 0.91 10.70 19.86
N ALA A 271 -0.42 10.59 19.83
CA ALA A 271 -1.30 11.46 20.60
C ALA A 271 -1.12 11.26 22.11
N LEU A 272 -0.84 10.04 22.57
CA LEU A 272 -0.57 9.74 23.98
C LEU A 272 0.78 10.30 24.44
N LEU A 273 1.82 10.19 23.61
CA LEU A 273 3.14 10.77 23.88
C LEU A 273 3.07 12.29 23.97
N LEU A 274 2.34 12.93 23.05
CA LEU A 274 2.14 14.37 23.06
C LEU A 274 1.32 14.82 24.28
N LEU A 275 0.28 14.08 24.65
CA LEU A 275 -0.50 14.34 25.85
C LEU A 275 0.38 14.27 27.12
N ALA A 276 1.25 13.26 27.23
CA ALA A 276 2.22 13.13 28.32
C ALA A 276 3.23 14.29 28.35
N ALA A 277 3.58 14.84 27.18
CA ALA A 277 4.43 16.02 27.05
C ALA A 277 3.68 17.36 27.27
N GLY A 278 2.40 17.33 27.67
CA GLY A 278 1.58 18.51 27.95
C GLY A 278 0.84 19.08 26.72
N GLU A 279 0.80 18.38 25.59
CA GLU A 279 0.07 18.80 24.39
C GLU A 279 -1.19 17.94 24.19
N PRO A 280 -2.38 18.40 24.61
CA PRO A 280 -3.60 17.59 24.58
C PRO A 280 -4.35 17.67 23.23
N ARG A 281 -3.97 18.58 22.31
CA ARG A 281 -4.72 18.84 21.07
C ARG A 281 -4.56 17.71 20.07
N ALA A 282 -5.68 17.11 19.64
CA ALA A 282 -5.68 16.07 18.61
C ALA A 282 -5.21 16.62 17.23
N SER A 283 -5.46 17.91 16.95
CA SER A 283 -4.97 18.57 15.74
C SER A 283 -3.45 18.60 15.65
N ILE A 284 -2.76 18.79 16.77
CA ILE A 284 -1.29 18.73 16.82
C ILE A 284 -0.80 17.30 16.62
N ALA A 285 -1.45 16.32 17.26
CA ALA A 285 -1.13 14.92 17.05
C ALA A 285 -1.33 14.51 15.57
N GLY A 286 -2.44 14.94 14.97
CA GLY A 286 -2.72 14.74 13.56
C GLY A 286 -1.67 15.40 12.65
N ALA A 287 -1.22 16.61 12.98
CA ALA A 287 -0.16 17.29 12.25
C ALA A 287 1.19 16.55 12.35
N VAL A 288 1.57 16.11 13.56
CA VAL A 288 2.81 15.34 13.77
C VAL A 288 2.80 14.06 12.95
N ILE A 289 1.70 13.29 12.97
CA ILE A 289 1.54 12.09 12.15
C ILE A 289 1.59 12.44 10.65
N ALA A 290 0.99 13.55 10.23
CA ALA A 290 1.04 14.03 8.85
C ALA A 290 2.47 14.40 8.40
N GLY A 291 3.34 14.81 9.31
CA GLY A 291 4.76 15.02 9.06
C GLY A 291 5.43 13.81 8.38
N PHE A 292 5.06 12.59 8.78
CA PHE A 292 5.56 11.38 8.12
C PHE A 292 5.23 11.34 6.62
N SER A 293 4.01 11.69 6.23
CA SER A 293 3.62 11.74 4.81
C SER A 293 4.31 12.89 4.08
N LEU A 294 4.57 14.01 4.75
CA LEU A 294 5.38 15.10 4.22
C LEU A 294 6.81 14.62 3.91
N GLY A 295 7.41 13.81 4.78
CA GLY A 295 8.69 13.15 4.52
C GLY A 295 8.66 12.28 3.27
N GLY A 296 7.56 11.58 3.01
CA GLY A 296 7.33 10.83 1.77
C GLY A 296 7.25 11.73 0.52
N VAL A 297 6.62 12.88 0.63
CA VAL A 297 6.59 13.88 -0.46
C VAL A 297 8.00 14.40 -0.73
N ILE A 298 8.77 14.73 0.31
CA ILE A 298 10.16 15.15 0.18
C ILE A 298 10.99 14.06 -0.50
N TYR A 299 10.83 12.80 -0.10
CA TYR A 299 11.47 11.67 -0.78
C TYR A 299 11.12 11.63 -2.26
N ALA A 300 9.84 11.73 -2.62
CA ALA A 300 9.39 11.68 -4.01
C ALA A 300 10.02 12.78 -4.89
N LEU A 301 10.26 13.96 -4.32
CA LEU A 301 10.97 15.07 -4.99
C LEU A 301 12.47 14.81 -5.12
N LEU A 302 13.07 14.13 -4.15
CA LEU A 302 14.49 13.86 -4.10
C LEU A 302 14.91 12.57 -4.82
N VAL A 303 14.01 11.60 -5.00
CA VAL A 303 14.32 10.27 -5.52
C VAL A 303 15.09 10.29 -6.84
N PRO A 304 14.82 11.17 -7.84
CA PRO A 304 15.61 11.20 -9.08
C PRO A 304 17.10 11.51 -8.83
N ARG A 305 17.38 12.40 -7.87
CA ARG A 305 18.76 12.77 -7.50
C ARG A 305 19.43 11.70 -6.65
N LEU A 306 18.67 11.07 -5.74
CA LEU A 306 19.17 10.02 -4.87
C LEU A 306 19.61 8.79 -5.68
N VAL A 307 18.77 8.30 -6.59
CA VAL A 307 19.04 7.11 -7.43
C VAL A 307 20.16 7.38 -8.45
N ALA A 308 20.30 8.64 -8.92
CA ALA A 308 21.38 9.01 -9.83
C ALA A 308 22.76 9.03 -9.14
N ARG A 309 22.82 9.25 -7.83
CA ARG A 309 24.07 9.44 -7.10
C ARG A 309 24.44 8.25 -6.21
N TRP A 310 23.48 7.51 -5.70
CA TRP A 310 23.67 6.47 -4.71
C TRP A 310 23.12 5.13 -5.17
N ARG A 311 23.81 4.06 -4.78
CA ARG A 311 23.40 2.69 -5.10
C ARG A 311 22.25 2.25 -4.18
N PRO A 312 21.44 1.26 -4.59
CA PRO A 312 20.34 0.75 -3.77
C PRO A 312 20.76 0.30 -2.37
N ASP A 313 21.94 -0.36 -2.23
CA ASP A 313 22.48 -0.78 -0.95
C ASP A 313 22.80 0.41 -0.02
N GLN A 314 23.32 1.51 -0.57
CA GLN A 314 23.60 2.75 0.18
C GLN A 314 22.30 3.45 0.59
N LEU A 315 21.28 3.45 -0.28
CA LEU A 315 19.96 4.00 0.04
C LEU A 315 19.28 3.22 1.16
N MET A 316 19.41 1.89 1.21
CA MET A 316 18.89 1.07 2.29
C MET A 316 19.54 1.43 3.64
N ILE A 317 20.88 1.59 3.68
CA ILE A 317 21.60 2.02 4.88
C ILE A 317 21.17 3.44 5.27
N GLY A 318 21.23 4.39 4.33
CA GLY A 318 20.91 5.79 4.58
C GLY A 318 19.48 5.98 5.10
N GLY A 319 18.50 5.29 4.48
CA GLY A 319 17.11 5.30 4.91
C GLY A 319 16.93 4.74 6.33
N GLY A 320 17.57 3.60 6.62
CA GLY A 320 17.54 3.00 7.96
C GLY A 320 18.16 3.89 9.03
N VAL A 321 19.30 4.53 8.74
CA VAL A 321 19.97 5.47 9.66
C VAL A 321 19.12 6.71 9.90
N ILE A 322 18.55 7.32 8.84
CA ILE A 322 17.69 8.50 8.96
C ILE A 322 16.46 8.16 9.80
N ALA A 323 15.81 7.01 9.56
CA ALA A 323 14.66 6.57 10.34
C ALA A 323 15.02 6.31 11.81
N ALA A 324 16.18 5.72 12.07
CA ALA A 324 16.68 5.47 13.42
C ALA A 324 16.95 6.77 14.19
N LEU A 325 17.60 7.74 13.56
CA LEU A 325 17.83 9.07 14.16
C LEU A 325 16.51 9.76 14.48
N ALA A 326 15.54 9.68 13.58
CA ALA A 326 14.20 10.24 13.79
C ALA A 326 13.49 9.60 14.98
N LEU A 327 13.47 8.27 15.09
CA LEU A 327 12.91 7.55 16.24
C LEU A 327 13.69 7.88 17.53
N GLY A 328 15.01 8.00 17.45
CA GLY A 328 15.83 8.44 18.58
C GLY A 328 15.42 9.82 19.08
N ILE A 329 15.13 10.78 18.18
CA ILE A 329 14.63 12.11 18.57
C ILE A 329 13.25 11.97 19.24
N VAL A 330 12.35 11.14 18.69
CA VAL A 330 11.01 10.93 19.25
C VAL A 330 11.06 10.36 20.69
N SER A 331 12.08 9.57 21.03
CA SER A 331 12.20 8.95 22.35
C SER A 331 12.48 9.92 23.51
N PHE A 332 12.79 11.20 23.22
CA PHE A 332 13.15 12.21 24.24
C PHE A 332 11.99 13.10 24.70
N ASP A 333 10.74 12.80 24.37
CA ASP A 333 9.54 13.54 24.79
C ASP A 333 9.65 15.07 24.55
N LEU A 334 10.24 15.46 23.41
CA LEU A 334 10.46 16.87 23.06
C LEU A 334 9.16 17.55 22.60
N THR A 335 9.19 18.87 22.51
CA THR A 335 8.03 19.68 22.10
C THR A 335 7.50 19.27 20.73
N TRP A 336 6.21 19.48 20.50
CA TRP A 336 5.54 19.05 19.26
C TRP A 336 6.17 19.53 17.94
N PRO A 337 6.79 20.73 17.82
CA PRO A 337 7.46 21.11 16.56
C PRO A 337 8.66 20.21 16.24
N VAL A 338 9.40 19.78 17.29
CA VAL A 338 10.52 18.86 17.13
C VAL A 338 10.00 17.47 16.77
N GLN A 339 8.91 17.02 17.39
CA GLN A 339 8.22 15.77 17.04
C GLN A 339 7.73 15.78 15.59
N PHE A 340 7.15 16.89 15.11
CA PHE A 340 6.75 17.07 13.72
C PHE A 340 7.93 16.93 12.75
N ALA A 341 9.05 17.60 13.06
CA ALA A 341 10.27 17.50 12.27
C ALA A 341 10.85 16.07 12.29
N ALA A 342 10.83 15.41 13.46
CA ALA A 342 11.25 14.02 13.60
C ALA A 342 10.37 13.06 12.79
N PHE A 343 9.04 13.21 12.80
CA PHE A 343 8.14 12.42 11.97
C PHE A 343 8.33 12.69 10.48
N THR A 344 8.65 13.94 10.09
CA THR A 344 9.01 14.26 8.70
C THR A 344 10.30 13.54 8.29
N LEU A 345 11.30 13.54 9.16
CA LEU A 345 12.55 12.82 8.93
C LEU A 345 12.33 11.29 8.93
N LEU A 346 11.47 10.76 9.84
CA LEU A 346 11.09 9.36 9.86
C LEU A 346 10.45 8.93 8.54
N GLY A 347 9.55 9.75 7.98
CA GLY A 347 8.94 9.50 6.68
C GLY A 347 9.96 9.48 5.56
N LEU A 348 10.88 10.45 5.52
CA LEU A 348 11.96 10.48 4.52
C LEU A 348 12.83 9.22 4.60
N GLY A 349 13.26 8.82 5.81
CA GLY A 349 14.07 7.62 6.03
C GLY A 349 13.31 6.34 5.64
N PHE A 350 12.06 6.21 6.09
CA PHE A 350 11.21 5.08 5.75
C PHE A 350 11.02 4.93 4.25
N TYR A 351 10.59 5.97 3.54
CA TYR A 351 10.35 5.86 2.09
C TYR A 351 11.63 5.58 1.31
N THR A 352 12.80 6.06 1.80
CA THR A 352 14.10 5.76 1.18
C THR A 352 14.46 4.27 1.33
N LEU A 353 14.26 3.69 2.52
CA LEU A 353 14.51 2.28 2.80
C LEU A 353 13.48 1.39 2.12
N HIS A 354 12.19 1.64 2.37
CA HIS A 354 11.06 0.84 1.89
C HIS A 354 10.99 0.76 0.37
N ALA A 355 11.16 1.90 -0.34
CA ALA A 355 11.16 1.90 -1.80
C ALA A 355 12.31 1.08 -2.39
N SER A 356 13.49 1.08 -1.75
CA SER A 356 14.63 0.27 -2.19
C SER A 356 14.35 -1.23 -2.01
N ILE A 357 13.71 -1.63 -0.90
CA ILE A 357 13.26 -3.01 -0.67
C ILE A 357 12.15 -3.38 -1.65
N GLN A 358 11.22 -2.48 -1.91
CA GLN A 358 10.10 -2.69 -2.85
C GLN A 358 10.58 -2.92 -4.28
N VAL A 359 11.60 -2.20 -4.74
CA VAL A 359 12.22 -2.46 -6.05
C VAL A 359 12.74 -3.89 -6.11
N THR A 360 13.49 -4.34 -5.09
CA THR A 360 13.96 -5.73 -5.00
C THR A 360 12.79 -6.73 -5.01
N ALA A 361 11.67 -6.42 -4.34
CA ALA A 361 10.48 -7.26 -4.35
C ALA A 361 9.94 -7.48 -5.78
N THR A 362 9.98 -6.45 -6.65
CA THR A 362 9.54 -6.59 -8.05
C THR A 362 10.42 -7.51 -8.89
N GLU A 363 11.63 -7.80 -8.43
CA GLU A 363 12.65 -8.61 -9.11
C GLU A 363 12.69 -10.06 -8.61
N LEU A 364 11.96 -10.38 -7.54
CA LEU A 364 11.92 -11.75 -6.97
C LEU A 364 11.43 -12.80 -7.95
N SER A 365 10.55 -12.41 -8.88
CA SER A 365 10.08 -13.28 -9.95
C SER A 365 9.79 -12.46 -11.21
N THR A 366 10.35 -12.87 -12.34
CA THR A 366 10.11 -12.22 -13.64
C THR A 366 8.72 -12.54 -14.20
N THR A 367 8.16 -13.69 -13.83
CA THR A 367 6.87 -14.20 -14.32
C THR A 367 5.70 -13.89 -13.40
N ALA A 368 5.95 -13.66 -12.09
CA ALA A 368 4.92 -13.48 -11.07
C ALA A 368 5.12 -12.20 -10.23
N ARG A 369 5.47 -11.08 -10.89
CA ARG A 369 5.68 -9.77 -10.21
C ARG A 369 4.49 -9.33 -9.36
N GLY A 370 3.27 -9.56 -9.83
CA GLY A 370 2.05 -9.24 -9.08
C GLY A 370 1.94 -10.03 -7.77
N ALA A 371 2.28 -11.32 -7.78
CA ALA A 371 2.32 -12.16 -6.58
C ALA A 371 3.39 -11.67 -5.58
N ALA A 372 4.58 -11.30 -6.07
CA ALA A 372 5.65 -10.76 -5.24
C ALA A 372 5.23 -9.47 -4.55
N MET A 373 4.59 -8.54 -5.26
CA MET A 373 4.09 -7.28 -4.70
C MET A 373 2.92 -7.48 -3.74
N SER A 374 2.05 -8.45 -4.00
CA SER A 374 0.96 -8.81 -3.09
C SER A 374 1.49 -9.35 -1.76
N LEU A 375 2.49 -10.25 -1.81
CA LEU A 375 3.17 -10.77 -0.62
C LEU A 375 3.91 -9.66 0.13
N HIS A 376 4.63 -8.79 -0.57
CA HIS A 376 5.29 -7.63 0.03
C HIS A 376 4.30 -6.77 0.82
N SER A 377 3.17 -6.39 0.23
CA SER A 377 2.12 -5.63 0.91
C SER A 377 1.51 -6.40 2.07
N PHE A 378 1.22 -7.68 1.90
CA PHE A 378 0.68 -8.54 2.95
C PHE A 378 1.57 -8.56 4.19
N PHE A 379 2.87 -8.87 4.03
CA PHE A 379 3.81 -8.91 5.15
C PHE A 379 4.00 -7.54 5.81
N PHE A 380 4.03 -6.47 5.02
CA PHE A 380 4.08 -5.11 5.54
C PHE A 380 2.87 -4.78 6.43
N PHE A 381 1.64 -5.07 5.97
CA PHE A 381 0.44 -4.76 6.73
C PHE A 381 0.23 -5.69 7.94
N ILE A 382 0.69 -6.94 7.89
CA ILE A 382 0.75 -7.81 9.08
C ILE A 382 1.71 -7.21 10.12
N GLY A 383 2.87 -6.70 9.71
CA GLY A 383 3.78 -5.98 10.60
C GLY A 383 3.12 -4.73 11.19
N HIS A 384 2.48 -3.91 10.37
CA HIS A 384 1.72 -2.73 10.80
C HIS A 384 0.64 -3.10 11.85
N ALA A 385 -0.09 -4.19 11.63
CA ALA A 385 -1.12 -4.65 12.57
C ALA A 385 -0.53 -5.18 13.90
N SER A 386 0.65 -5.80 13.86
CA SER A 386 1.33 -6.32 15.05
C SER A 386 2.01 -5.23 15.87
N GLY A 387 2.37 -4.12 15.20
CA GLY A 387 3.12 -3.03 15.81
C GLY A 387 2.50 -2.44 17.07
N PRO A 388 1.22 -2.00 17.06
CA PRO A 388 0.58 -1.42 18.25
C PRO A 388 0.56 -2.37 19.45
N VAL A 389 0.40 -3.68 19.23
CA VAL A 389 0.44 -4.70 20.30
C VAL A 389 1.82 -4.73 20.94
N LEU A 390 2.89 -4.73 20.12
CA LEU A 390 4.27 -4.79 20.60
C LEU A 390 4.68 -3.47 21.27
N TYR A 391 4.32 -2.33 20.73
CA TYR A 391 4.57 -1.02 21.33
C TYR A 391 3.83 -0.87 22.66
N GLY A 392 2.54 -1.23 22.74
CA GLY A 392 1.78 -1.19 23.99
C GLY A 392 2.41 -2.06 25.08
N ALA A 393 2.79 -3.31 24.73
CA ALA A 393 3.49 -4.19 25.67
C ALA A 393 4.88 -3.64 26.08
N GLY A 394 5.60 -3.03 25.13
CA GLY A 394 6.89 -2.39 25.38
C GLY A 394 6.76 -1.19 26.30
N PHE A 395 5.77 -0.32 26.07
CA PHE A 395 5.55 0.86 26.89
C PHE A 395 5.22 0.51 28.36
N VAL A 396 4.44 -0.55 28.56
CA VAL A 396 4.12 -1.03 29.91
C VAL A 396 5.35 -1.63 30.62
N LYS A 397 6.19 -2.38 29.89
CA LYS A 397 7.32 -3.12 30.48
C LYS A 397 8.63 -2.34 30.56
N LEU A 398 8.91 -1.51 29.54
CA LEU A 398 10.22 -0.85 29.35
C LEU A 398 10.11 0.68 29.40
N GLY A 399 8.88 1.22 29.33
CA GLY A 399 8.64 2.64 29.13
C GLY A 399 8.75 3.07 27.65
N SER A 400 8.25 4.28 27.37
CA SER A 400 8.18 4.82 25.99
C SER A 400 9.56 5.02 25.37
N ALA A 401 10.47 5.68 26.09
CA ALA A 401 11.80 6.01 25.61
C ALA A 401 12.61 4.78 25.19
N MET A 402 12.65 3.74 26.04
CA MET A 402 13.39 2.51 25.76
C MET A 402 12.77 1.75 24.59
N THR A 403 11.43 1.64 24.55
CA THR A 403 10.73 0.92 23.46
C THR A 403 11.00 1.57 22.11
N ILE A 404 10.92 2.91 22.02
CA ILE A 404 11.18 3.67 20.80
C ILE A 404 12.67 3.57 20.42
N SER A 405 13.59 3.62 21.39
CA SER A 405 15.02 3.45 21.14
C SER A 405 15.35 2.06 20.60
N VAL A 406 14.71 1.00 21.11
CA VAL A 406 14.84 -0.36 20.57
C VAL A 406 14.34 -0.41 19.12
N ALA A 407 13.20 0.22 18.83
CA ALA A 407 12.68 0.31 17.47
C ALA A 407 13.65 1.06 16.52
N ALA A 408 14.29 2.13 17.01
CA ALA A 408 15.32 2.86 16.27
C ALA A 408 16.52 1.96 15.90
N VAL A 409 17.02 1.17 16.84
CA VAL A 409 18.10 0.21 16.57
C VAL A 409 17.64 -0.85 15.57
N ILE A 410 16.43 -1.38 15.72
CA ILE A 410 15.90 -2.40 14.82
C ILE A 410 15.79 -1.87 13.37
N VAL A 411 15.23 -0.67 13.15
CA VAL A 411 15.10 -0.13 11.77
C VAL A 411 16.47 0.15 11.14
N MET A 412 17.45 0.59 11.93
CA MET A 412 18.82 0.73 11.47
C MET A 412 19.40 -0.61 11.02
N LEU A 413 19.24 -1.66 11.84
CA LEU A 413 19.69 -3.01 11.52
C LEU A 413 18.99 -3.55 10.25
N VAL A 414 17.69 -3.28 10.06
CA VAL A 414 16.99 -3.64 8.81
C VAL A 414 17.69 -3.03 7.61
N GLY A 415 18.04 -1.74 7.64
CA GLY A 415 18.77 -1.08 6.56
C GLY A 415 20.11 -1.76 6.26
N PHE A 416 20.90 -2.09 7.29
CA PHE A 416 22.20 -2.79 7.14
C PHE A 416 22.04 -4.22 6.62
N VAL A 417 21.12 -5.00 7.18
CA VAL A 417 20.87 -6.40 6.77
C VAL A 417 20.39 -6.44 5.31
N CYS A 418 19.44 -5.59 4.95
CA CYS A 418 18.94 -5.49 3.57
C CYS A 418 20.06 -5.11 2.59
N SER A 419 20.89 -4.13 2.94
CA SER A 419 22.00 -3.71 2.09
C SER A 419 23.01 -4.82 1.80
N ARG A 420 23.18 -5.78 2.73
CA ARG A 420 24.12 -6.90 2.59
C ARG A 420 23.49 -8.10 1.89
N LEU A 421 22.26 -8.46 2.26
CA LEU A 421 21.62 -9.71 1.82
C LEU A 421 20.80 -9.54 0.52
N LEU A 422 20.30 -8.33 0.21
CA LEU A 422 19.58 -8.03 -1.02
C LEU A 422 20.47 -7.49 -2.14
N ARG A 423 21.75 -7.26 -1.87
CA ARG A 423 22.72 -6.81 -2.88
C ARG A 423 22.78 -7.79 -4.04
N GLU A 424 22.69 -7.29 -5.26
CA GLU A 424 22.96 -8.09 -6.45
C GLU A 424 24.41 -8.57 -6.43
N ARG A 425 24.60 -9.89 -6.47
CA ARG A 425 25.92 -10.43 -6.78
C ARG A 425 26.19 -10.09 -8.24
N ALA A 426 27.26 -9.33 -8.51
CA ALA A 426 27.74 -9.18 -9.86
C ALA A 426 27.84 -10.58 -10.50
N PRO A 427 27.38 -10.78 -11.76
CA PRO A 427 27.62 -12.05 -12.44
C PRO A 427 29.11 -12.33 -12.34
N ALA A 428 29.45 -13.55 -11.89
CA ALA A 428 30.83 -13.98 -11.91
C ALA A 428 31.31 -13.81 -13.36
N SER A 429 32.29 -12.95 -13.56
CA SER A 429 32.92 -12.80 -14.87
C SER A 429 33.38 -14.19 -15.32
N PRO A 430 33.09 -14.61 -16.57
CA PRO A 430 33.46 -15.91 -17.11
C PRO A 430 34.96 -16.12 -17.14
#